data_f4f79830658e28e6c022fd6789753afa
#
_entry.id   f4f79830658e28e6c022fd6789753afa
#
_cell.length_a   1.000
_cell.length_b   1.000
_cell.length_c   1.000
_cell.angle_alpha   90.00
_cell.angle_beta   90.00
_cell.angle_gamma   90.00
#
_symmetry.space_group_name_H-M   'P 1'
#
loop_
_entity.id
_entity.type
_entity.pdbx_description
1 polymer ?
#
loop_
_entity_poly.entity_id
_entity_poly.type
_entity_poly.pdbx_seq_one_letter_code
_entity_poly.pdbx_strand_id
1 'polypeptide(L)'
;MIIFLTANEQERDQIRGYEAGAVDYITKPFSIGALQRKIKAMFAMLEHHCPARDLYDDGSLFLDFAAQTASLNGKSLALSAMEFKMLRLFCKHAGQVLTRRQLLEKLWDADERYVDEHTLTTSVSRIRSKIEADGPYIKTVYGMGYQWLGEEKT
;
A
#
# COMPACT_ATOMS: atom_id res chain seq x y z
N MET A 1 -13.81 -11.32 10.45
CA MET A 1 -14.75 -10.21 10.13
C MET A 1 -16.03 -10.81 9.57
N ILE A 2 -17.18 -10.53 10.18
CA ILE A 2 -18.47 -11.10 9.80
C ILE A 2 -19.44 -9.96 9.50
N ILE A 3 -20.11 -10.01 8.34
CA ILE A 3 -21.19 -9.11 7.96
C ILE A 3 -22.45 -9.95 7.81
N PHE A 4 -23.52 -9.55 8.48
CA PHE A 4 -24.81 -10.22 8.32
C PHE A 4 -25.68 -9.54 7.26
N LEU A 5 -26.22 -10.36 6.37
CA LEU A 5 -27.26 -9.97 5.41
C LEU A 5 -28.61 -10.46 5.93
N THR A 6 -29.46 -9.57 6.38
CA THR A 6 -30.75 -9.94 7.01
C THR A 6 -31.93 -9.29 6.29
N ALA A 7 -33.06 -10.01 6.29
CA ALA A 7 -34.35 -9.49 5.82
C ALA A 7 -35.16 -8.88 6.98
N ASN A 8 -34.66 -8.93 8.21
CA ASN A 8 -35.40 -8.54 9.42
C ASN A 8 -34.89 -7.19 9.96
N GLU A 9 -35.78 -6.24 10.15
CA GLU A 9 -35.51 -4.88 10.65
C GLU A 9 -35.62 -4.75 12.18
N GLN A 10 -35.85 -5.87 12.92
CA GLN A 10 -36.04 -5.80 14.36
C GLN A 10 -34.72 -5.48 15.09
N GLU A 11 -34.73 -4.36 15.78
CA GLU A 11 -33.60 -3.78 16.54
C GLU A 11 -32.97 -4.77 17.55
N ARG A 12 -33.76 -5.71 18.08
CA ARG A 12 -33.31 -6.73 19.04
C ARG A 12 -32.37 -7.77 18.43
N ASP A 13 -32.54 -8.11 17.14
CA ASP A 13 -31.70 -9.09 16.46
C ASP A 13 -30.37 -8.45 16.03
N GLN A 14 -30.36 -7.15 15.80
CA GLN A 14 -29.13 -6.38 15.50
C GLN A 14 -28.21 -6.33 16.73
N ILE A 15 -28.76 -6.07 17.92
CA ILE A 15 -27.98 -6.00 19.18
C ILE A 15 -27.31 -7.35 19.47
N ARG A 16 -28.03 -8.45 19.35
CA ARG A 16 -27.49 -9.81 19.56
C ARG A 16 -26.37 -10.18 18.58
N GLY A 17 -26.43 -9.69 17.38
CA GLY A 17 -25.41 -9.97 16.40
C GLY A 17 -24.13 -9.16 16.62
N TYR A 18 -24.21 -7.92 17.11
CA TYR A 18 -23.03 -7.15 17.53
C TYR A 18 -22.33 -7.83 18.72
N GLU A 19 -23.08 -8.38 19.67
CA GLU A 19 -22.52 -9.18 20.77
C GLU A 19 -21.85 -10.47 20.29
N ALA A 20 -22.26 -11.02 19.14
CA ALA A 20 -21.66 -12.18 18.50
C ALA A 20 -20.40 -11.85 17.63
N GLY A 21 -19.96 -10.59 17.61
CA GLY A 21 -18.77 -10.15 16.89
C GLY A 21 -18.99 -9.76 15.42
N ALA A 22 -20.23 -9.45 15.05
CA ALA A 22 -20.51 -8.88 13.72
C ALA A 22 -19.99 -7.44 13.64
N VAL A 23 -19.36 -7.12 12.53
CA VAL A 23 -18.82 -5.77 12.26
C VAL A 23 -19.89 -4.87 11.67
N ASP A 24 -20.85 -5.43 10.94
CA ASP A 24 -21.94 -4.66 10.34
C ASP A 24 -23.13 -5.53 9.89
N TYR A 25 -24.28 -4.87 9.65
CA TYR A 25 -25.52 -5.44 9.16
C TYR A 25 -25.97 -4.74 7.88
N ILE A 26 -26.48 -5.52 6.95
CA ILE A 26 -27.11 -5.00 5.74
C ILE A 26 -28.50 -5.60 5.61
N THR A 27 -29.51 -4.73 5.64
CA THR A 27 -30.90 -5.13 5.47
C THR A 27 -31.27 -5.27 3.99
N LYS A 28 -32.13 -6.22 3.68
CA LYS A 28 -32.74 -6.36 2.35
C LYS A 28 -33.97 -5.46 2.24
N PRO A 29 -34.21 -4.79 1.09
CA PRO A 29 -33.45 -4.86 -0.17
C PRO A 29 -32.20 -3.97 -0.14
N PHE A 30 -31.06 -4.49 -0.64
CA PHE A 30 -29.81 -3.73 -0.77
C PHE A 30 -29.33 -3.68 -2.22
N SER A 31 -28.65 -2.59 -2.59
CA SER A 31 -27.99 -2.52 -3.88
C SER A 31 -26.58 -3.12 -3.82
N ILE A 32 -26.21 -3.89 -4.83
CA ILE A 32 -24.88 -4.49 -4.95
C ILE A 32 -23.78 -3.40 -4.89
N GLY A 33 -24.04 -2.22 -5.47
CA GLY A 33 -23.13 -1.09 -5.42
C GLY A 33 -22.93 -0.52 -4.01
N ALA A 34 -23.98 -0.49 -3.18
CA ALA A 34 -23.86 -0.07 -1.79
C ALA A 34 -23.08 -1.09 -0.95
N LEU A 35 -23.31 -2.37 -1.17
CA LEU A 35 -22.56 -3.46 -0.53
C LEU A 35 -21.06 -3.39 -0.89
N GLN A 36 -20.73 -3.23 -2.16
CA GLN A 36 -19.34 -3.12 -2.61
C GLN A 36 -18.61 -1.91 -2.00
N ARG A 37 -19.27 -0.75 -1.91
CA ARG A 37 -18.69 0.45 -1.28
C ARG A 37 -18.44 0.23 0.21
N LYS A 38 -19.39 -0.41 0.89
CA LYS A 38 -19.29 -0.70 2.33
C LYS A 38 -18.16 -1.67 2.61
N ILE A 39 -18.05 -2.75 1.82
CA ILE A 39 -16.95 -3.72 1.89
C ILE A 39 -15.60 -3.02 1.64
N LYS A 40 -15.49 -2.19 0.60
CA LYS A 40 -14.26 -1.43 0.32
C LYS A 40 -13.88 -0.48 1.48
N ALA A 41 -14.86 0.22 2.06
CA ALA A 41 -14.61 1.10 3.19
C ALA A 41 -14.14 0.32 4.44
N MET A 42 -14.71 -0.86 4.68
CA MET A 42 -14.30 -1.73 5.78
C MET A 42 -12.91 -2.31 5.58
N PHE A 43 -12.54 -2.72 4.37
CA PHE A 43 -11.17 -3.14 4.07
C PHE A 43 -10.17 -2.00 4.24
N ALA A 44 -10.51 -0.79 3.80
CA ALA A 44 -9.67 0.39 4.03
C ALA A 44 -9.49 0.69 5.53
N MET A 45 -10.54 0.53 6.35
CA MET A 45 -10.42 0.66 7.80
C MET A 45 -9.55 -0.43 8.42
N LEU A 46 -9.60 -1.66 7.94
CA LEU A 46 -8.76 -2.76 8.42
C LEU A 46 -7.29 -2.54 8.04
N GLU A 47 -7.02 -2.01 6.86
CA GLU A 47 -5.67 -1.61 6.45
C GLU A 47 -5.13 -0.47 7.33
N HIS A 48 -6.00 0.40 7.88
CA HIS A 48 -5.62 1.46 8.83
C HIS A 48 -5.57 0.99 10.30
N HIS A 49 -6.12 -0.19 10.64
CA HIS A 49 -6.17 -0.73 12.01
C HIS A 49 -5.16 -1.83 12.31
N CYS A 50 -4.40 -2.30 11.32
CA CYS A 50 -3.10 -2.87 11.63
C CYS A 50 -2.15 -1.70 11.83
N PRO A 51 -1.48 -1.55 12.99
CA PRO A 51 -0.19 -0.91 13.04
C PRO A 51 0.81 -1.90 12.43
N ALA A 52 0.65 -2.26 11.17
CA ALA A 52 1.78 -2.62 10.38
C ALA A 52 2.66 -1.39 10.48
N ARG A 53 3.72 -1.49 11.26
CA ARG A 53 4.76 -0.49 11.32
C ARG A 53 5.02 -0.13 9.87
N ASP A 54 4.78 1.12 9.52
CA ASP A 54 5.01 1.61 8.15
C ASP A 54 6.53 1.69 7.93
N LEU A 55 7.15 0.53 8.10
CA LEU A 55 8.57 0.26 8.17
C LEU A 55 8.91 -0.85 7.19
N TYR A 56 10.07 -0.77 6.61
CA TYR A 56 10.70 -1.86 5.88
C TYR A 56 12.09 -2.09 6.48
N ASP A 57 12.43 -3.32 6.80
CA ASP A 57 13.74 -3.71 7.32
C ASP A 57 14.13 -5.10 6.80
N ASP A 58 15.20 -5.19 6.04
CA ASP A 58 15.80 -6.45 5.59
C ASP A 58 17.14 -6.76 6.27
N GLY A 59 17.53 -5.91 7.21
CA GLY A 59 18.78 -5.97 7.93
C GLY A 59 19.91 -5.15 7.31
N SER A 60 19.80 -4.73 6.04
CA SER A 60 20.71 -3.82 5.36
C SER A 60 20.03 -2.48 5.10
N LEU A 61 18.85 -2.51 4.50
CA LEU A 61 18.04 -1.34 4.22
C LEU A 61 16.93 -1.20 5.26
N PHE A 62 16.91 -0.08 5.96
CA PHE A 62 15.86 0.31 6.88
C PHE A 62 15.13 1.56 6.37
N LEU A 63 13.81 1.48 6.31
CA LEU A 63 12.94 2.58 5.89
C LEU A 63 11.81 2.75 6.91
N ASP A 64 11.71 3.94 7.49
CA ASP A 64 10.55 4.35 8.29
C ASP A 64 9.75 5.38 7.48
N PHE A 65 8.63 4.95 6.96
CA PHE A 65 7.78 5.79 6.10
C PHE A 65 6.97 6.82 6.88
N ALA A 66 6.73 6.58 8.17
CA ALA A 66 6.03 7.51 9.04
C ALA A 66 6.96 8.64 9.49
N ALA A 67 8.17 8.29 9.93
CA ALA A 67 9.19 9.27 10.34
C ALA A 67 9.95 9.88 9.15
N GLN A 68 9.80 9.33 7.94
CA GLN A 68 10.57 9.68 6.74
C GLN A 68 12.08 9.60 6.97
N THR A 69 12.51 8.53 7.62
CA THR A 69 13.92 8.23 7.86
C THR A 69 14.32 6.94 7.16
N ALA A 70 15.55 6.92 6.68
CA ALA A 70 16.11 5.78 5.98
C ALA A 70 17.57 5.58 6.37
N SER A 71 18.01 4.33 6.39
CA SER A 71 19.42 3.98 6.53
C SER A 71 19.77 2.75 5.70
N LEU A 72 21.01 2.72 5.23
CA LEU A 72 21.59 1.58 4.54
C LEU A 72 22.86 1.16 5.28
N ASN A 73 22.92 -0.09 5.73
CA ASN A 73 24.02 -0.62 6.55
C ASN A 73 24.35 0.28 7.78
N GLY A 74 23.30 0.79 8.43
CA GLY A 74 23.42 1.66 9.61
C GLY A 74 23.83 3.11 9.30
N LYS A 75 24.05 3.47 8.02
CA LYS A 75 24.34 4.83 7.59
C LYS A 75 23.06 5.53 7.15
N SER A 76 22.83 6.74 7.68
CA SER A 76 21.67 7.55 7.30
C SER A 76 21.65 7.82 5.80
N LEU A 77 20.47 7.67 5.21
CA LEU A 77 20.23 7.83 3.79
C LEU A 77 19.26 9.00 3.55
N ALA A 78 19.70 9.96 2.76
CA ALA A 78 18.85 11.10 2.41
C ALA A 78 17.96 10.75 1.21
N LEU A 79 16.67 10.61 1.46
CA LEU A 79 15.63 10.37 0.46
C LEU A 79 14.69 11.57 0.39
N SER A 80 14.23 11.90 -0.81
CA SER A 80 13.18 12.89 -1.01
C SER A 80 11.81 12.31 -0.67
N ALA A 81 10.82 13.17 -0.44
CA ALA A 81 9.43 12.74 -0.19
C ALA A 81 8.88 11.86 -1.32
N MET A 82 9.23 12.17 -2.57
CA MET A 82 8.84 11.35 -3.73
C MET A 82 9.52 9.97 -3.73
N GLU A 83 10.79 9.90 -3.37
CA GLU A 83 11.52 8.64 -3.25
C GLU A 83 10.94 7.77 -2.14
N PHE A 84 10.57 8.35 -0.98
CA PHE A 84 9.85 7.63 0.08
C PHE A 84 8.49 7.11 -0.41
N LYS A 85 7.71 7.93 -1.10
CA LYS A 85 6.40 7.54 -1.65
C LYS A 85 6.54 6.38 -2.64
N MET A 86 7.56 6.42 -3.49
CA MET A 86 7.85 5.36 -4.46
C MET A 86 8.31 4.07 -3.78
N LEU A 87 9.22 4.13 -2.83
CA LEU A 87 9.69 2.98 -2.07
C LEU A 87 8.57 2.33 -1.26
N ARG A 88 7.73 3.13 -0.62
CA ARG A 88 6.53 2.64 0.09
C ARG A 88 5.61 1.86 -0.83
N LEU A 89 5.41 2.36 -2.06
CA LEU A 89 4.59 1.67 -3.06
C LEU A 89 5.22 0.34 -3.49
N PHE A 90 6.53 0.31 -3.69
CA PHE A 90 7.26 -0.91 -4.02
C PHE A 90 7.20 -1.94 -2.88
N CYS A 91 7.45 -1.54 -1.64
CA CYS A 91 7.38 -2.44 -0.48
C CYS A 91 5.98 -3.02 -0.28
N LYS A 92 4.93 -2.22 -0.44
CA LYS A 92 3.54 -2.69 -0.37
C LYS A 92 3.18 -3.73 -1.43
N HIS A 93 3.85 -3.73 -2.56
CA HIS A 93 3.64 -4.64 -3.68
C HIS A 93 4.87 -5.51 -3.94
N ALA A 94 5.60 -5.88 -2.88
CA ALA A 94 6.79 -6.72 -2.97
C ALA A 94 6.52 -8.01 -3.76
N GLY A 95 7.43 -8.37 -4.65
CA GLY A 95 7.28 -9.53 -5.52
C GLY A 95 6.33 -9.35 -6.72
N GLN A 96 5.55 -8.27 -6.77
CA GLN A 96 4.65 -7.97 -7.89
C GLN A 96 5.29 -7.01 -8.89
N VAL A 97 4.96 -7.18 -10.17
CA VAL A 97 5.35 -6.22 -11.20
C VAL A 97 4.38 -5.05 -11.21
N LEU A 98 4.89 -3.86 -10.89
CA LEU A 98 4.14 -2.62 -11.03
C LEU A 98 4.39 -2.03 -12.42
N THR A 99 3.32 -1.88 -13.20
CA THR A 99 3.44 -1.26 -14.52
C THR A 99 3.77 0.23 -14.39
N ARG A 100 4.41 0.80 -15.42
CA ARG A 100 4.73 2.23 -15.45
C ARG A 100 3.48 3.09 -15.24
N ARG A 101 2.38 2.71 -15.88
CA ARG A 101 1.08 3.37 -15.73
C ARG A 101 0.57 3.34 -14.29
N GLN A 102 0.60 2.17 -13.63
CA GLN A 102 0.20 2.04 -12.23
C GLN A 102 1.06 2.88 -11.29
N LEU A 103 2.38 2.95 -11.54
CA LEU A 103 3.27 3.79 -10.78
C LEU A 103 2.94 5.28 -10.96
N LEU A 104 2.73 5.71 -12.19
CA LEU A 104 2.33 7.09 -12.48
C LEU A 104 0.99 7.44 -11.82
N GLU A 105 -0.04 6.61 -11.98
CA GLU A 105 -1.37 6.83 -11.39
C GLU A 105 -1.35 6.88 -9.85
N LYS A 106 -0.51 6.07 -9.19
CA LYS A 106 -0.45 5.99 -7.72
C LYS A 106 0.49 7.01 -7.08
N LEU A 107 1.51 7.45 -7.78
CA LEU A 107 2.50 8.40 -7.26
C LEU A 107 2.07 9.86 -7.46
N TRP A 108 1.34 10.13 -8.52
CA TRP A 108 0.87 11.47 -8.87
C TRP A 108 -0.65 11.47 -8.85
N ASP A 109 -1.24 12.04 -7.79
CA ASP A 109 -2.67 12.32 -7.71
C ASP A 109 -3.08 13.35 -8.77
N ALA A 110 -4.36 13.35 -9.14
CA ALA A 110 -4.95 14.06 -10.28
C ALA A 110 -4.72 15.58 -10.36
N ASP A 111 -4.10 16.21 -9.36
CA ASP A 111 -3.89 17.67 -9.29
C ASP A 111 -2.47 18.14 -9.64
N GLU A 112 -1.50 17.26 -9.83
CA GLU A 112 -0.14 17.66 -10.16
C GLU A 112 0.27 17.21 -11.56
N ARG A 113 0.35 18.19 -12.47
CA ARG A 113 1.04 18.26 -13.76
C ARG A 113 1.60 16.95 -14.32
N TYR A 114 1.24 16.70 -15.57
CA TYR A 114 1.79 15.68 -16.47
C TYR A 114 3.21 15.26 -16.09
N VAL A 115 3.33 14.16 -15.37
CA VAL A 115 4.63 13.52 -15.14
C VAL A 115 4.78 12.47 -16.23
N ASP A 116 5.80 12.63 -17.04
CA ASP A 116 6.09 11.70 -18.13
C ASP A 116 6.86 10.45 -17.62
N GLU A 117 6.92 9.44 -18.45
CA GLU A 117 7.65 8.20 -18.17
C GLU A 117 9.16 8.44 -17.93
N HIS A 118 9.70 9.54 -18.46
CA HIS A 118 11.09 9.90 -18.28
C HIS A 118 11.38 10.28 -16.83
N THR A 119 10.49 11.03 -16.19
CA THR A 119 10.59 11.40 -14.76
C THR A 119 10.54 10.16 -13.87
N LEU A 120 9.68 9.18 -14.19
CA LEU A 120 9.63 7.91 -13.48
C LEU A 120 10.96 7.15 -13.60
N THR A 121 11.50 7.02 -14.80
CA THR A 121 12.77 6.32 -15.06
C THR A 121 13.92 7.00 -14.31
N THR A 122 13.99 8.32 -14.33
CA THR A 122 14.99 9.10 -13.60
C THR A 122 14.88 8.90 -12.09
N SER A 123 13.66 8.90 -11.55
CA SER A 123 13.42 8.68 -10.12
C SER A 123 13.82 7.29 -9.68
N VAL A 124 13.51 6.25 -10.45
CA VAL A 124 13.97 4.88 -10.20
C VAL A 124 15.48 4.79 -10.22
N SER A 125 16.13 5.42 -11.21
CA SER A 125 17.61 5.46 -11.29
C SER A 125 18.25 6.12 -10.07
N ARG A 126 17.68 7.23 -9.58
CA ARG A 126 18.15 7.91 -8.37
C ARG A 126 17.99 7.06 -7.12
N ILE A 127 16.86 6.37 -6.98
CA ILE A 127 16.64 5.45 -5.85
C ILE A 127 17.68 4.33 -5.91
N ARG A 128 17.88 3.68 -7.05
CA ARG A 128 18.87 2.64 -7.23
C ARG A 128 20.27 3.09 -6.81
N SER A 129 20.70 4.25 -7.26
CA SER A 129 22.03 4.78 -6.91
C SER A 129 22.23 4.99 -5.41
N LYS A 130 21.14 5.11 -4.65
CA LYS A 130 21.17 5.33 -3.20
C LYS A 130 21.08 4.03 -2.39
N ILE A 131 20.31 3.05 -2.84
CA ILE A 131 20.01 1.84 -2.05
C ILE A 131 20.67 0.56 -2.57
N GLU A 132 21.10 0.51 -3.82
CA GLU A 132 21.65 -0.71 -4.46
C GLU A 132 23.17 -0.84 -4.34
N ALA A 133 23.76 -0.37 -3.24
CA ALA A 133 25.19 -0.53 -2.99
C ALA A 133 25.60 -2.01 -2.80
N ASP A 134 24.72 -2.82 -2.22
CA ASP A 134 25.00 -4.22 -1.83
C ASP A 134 24.16 -5.24 -2.62
N GLY A 135 23.34 -4.80 -3.58
CA GLY A 135 22.52 -5.70 -4.40
C GLY A 135 21.31 -5.02 -5.01
N PRO A 136 20.68 -5.67 -5.99
CA PRO A 136 19.53 -5.09 -6.68
C PRO A 136 18.26 -5.18 -5.82
N TYR A 137 17.63 -4.05 -5.56
CA TYR A 137 16.30 -3.95 -4.92
C TYR A 137 15.16 -3.78 -5.92
N ILE A 138 15.43 -3.13 -7.05
CA ILE A 138 14.42 -2.83 -8.05
C ILE A 138 14.81 -3.46 -9.38
N LYS A 139 14.07 -4.48 -9.79
CA LYS A 139 14.23 -5.13 -11.09
C LYS A 139 13.42 -4.41 -12.17
N THR A 140 14.03 -4.14 -13.31
CA THR A 140 13.30 -3.71 -14.51
C THR A 140 12.72 -4.93 -15.22
N VAL A 141 11.40 -4.92 -15.45
CA VAL A 141 10.73 -5.90 -16.30
C VAL A 141 10.43 -5.23 -17.62
N TYR A 142 11.22 -5.56 -18.64
CA TYR A 142 11.18 -4.90 -19.95
C TYR A 142 9.77 -4.96 -20.56
N GLY A 143 9.32 -3.82 -21.10
CA GLY A 143 8.00 -3.67 -21.69
C GLY A 143 6.82 -3.62 -20.70
N MET A 144 7.06 -3.83 -19.40
CA MET A 144 6.02 -3.84 -18.37
C MET A 144 6.20 -2.77 -17.29
N GLY A 145 7.32 -2.79 -16.57
CA GLY A 145 7.53 -1.87 -15.46
C GLY A 145 8.66 -2.28 -14.54
N TYR A 146 8.41 -2.23 -13.24
CA TYR A 146 9.40 -2.49 -12.21
C TYR A 146 8.86 -3.45 -11.14
N GLN A 147 9.76 -4.21 -10.52
CA GLN A 147 9.44 -5.17 -9.47
C GLN A 147 10.40 -4.96 -8.29
N TRP A 148 9.85 -4.98 -7.07
CA TRP A 148 10.64 -4.96 -5.84
C TRP A 148 11.12 -6.37 -5.51
N LEU A 149 12.41 -6.50 -5.24
CA LEU A 149 13.07 -7.76 -4.90
C LEU A 149 13.41 -7.87 -3.42
N GLY A 150 13.36 -6.78 -2.66
CA GLY A 150 13.68 -6.80 -1.23
C GLY A 150 12.70 -7.69 -0.44
N GLU A 151 13.22 -8.46 0.49
CA GLU A 151 12.47 -9.31 1.41
C GLU A 151 12.61 -8.78 2.82
N GLU A 152 11.49 -8.47 3.49
CA GLU A 152 11.53 -8.06 4.91
C GLU A 152 12.06 -9.21 5.76
N LYS A 153 12.94 -8.89 6.71
CA LYS A 153 13.26 -9.81 7.79
C LYS A 153 12.06 -9.94 8.72
N THR A 154 11.49 -11.10 8.72
CA THR A 154 10.48 -11.51 9.71
C THR A 154 11.08 -11.63 11.11
#